data_a571f8f7b3d1aed3749c9443b1c638dc
#
_entry.id   a571f8f7b3d1aed3749c9443b1c638dc
#
_cell.length_a   1.000
_cell.length_b   1.000
_cell.length_c   1.000
_cell.angle_alpha   90.00
_cell.angle_beta   90.00
_cell.angle_gamma   90.00
#
_symmetry.space_group_name_H-M   'P 1'
#
loop_
_entity.id
_entity.type
_entity.pdbx_description
1 polymer ?
#
loop_
_entity_poly.entity_id
_entity_poly.type
_entity_poly.pdbx_seq_one_letter_code
_entity_poly.pdbx_strand_id
1 'polypeptide(L)'
;MNSRPKKPKYARNKNVIVIGGSGSGKTRFYVKPQLMQMPDNVSFVVTDPKGTIIVECGKMLARGTPKKDKNGKILRDKNGRVVMAPYKIKVLNTINFAKSMHYNPFHYIRSEKDILKLVNTIMVNT
;
A
#
# COMPACT_ATOMS: atom_id res chain seq x y z
N MET A 1 -12.36 -12.04 0.00
CA MET A 1 -11.44 -12.63 -1.00
C MET A 1 -10.03 -12.95 -0.47
N ASN A 2 -9.81 -12.94 0.84
CA ASN A 2 -8.46 -13.06 1.42
C ASN A 2 -8.09 -14.47 1.91
N SER A 3 -8.81 -15.52 1.52
CA SER A 3 -8.45 -16.89 1.88
C SER A 3 -7.24 -17.36 1.07
N ARG A 4 -6.11 -17.55 1.74
CA ARG A 4 -4.99 -18.30 1.15
C ARG A 4 -5.30 -19.79 1.29
N PRO A 5 -5.20 -20.59 0.22
CA PRO A 5 -5.30 -22.03 0.34
C PRO A 5 -4.19 -22.53 1.25
N LYS A 6 -4.51 -23.53 2.11
CA LYS A 6 -3.56 -24.10 3.08
C LYS A 6 -2.31 -24.71 2.43
N LYS A 7 -2.41 -25.19 1.17
CA LYS A 7 -1.28 -25.74 0.43
C LYS A 7 -0.76 -24.75 -0.61
N PRO A 8 0.53 -24.37 -0.61
CA PRO A 8 1.12 -23.43 -1.57
C PRO A 8 0.91 -23.83 -3.04
N LYS A 9 0.86 -25.13 -3.33
CA LYS A 9 0.61 -25.69 -4.68
C LYS A 9 -0.69 -25.16 -5.31
N TYR A 10 -1.67 -24.81 -4.50
CA TYR A 10 -2.98 -24.30 -4.96
C TYR A 10 -3.13 -22.80 -4.79
N ALA A 11 -2.08 -22.11 -4.33
CA ALA A 11 -2.04 -20.65 -4.23
C ALA A 11 -1.90 -20.04 -5.63
N ARG A 12 -3.00 -19.95 -6.35
CA ARG A 12 -3.05 -19.27 -7.65
C ARG A 12 -2.85 -17.77 -7.48
N ASN A 13 -2.34 -17.13 -8.53
CA ASN A 13 -2.28 -15.69 -8.63
C ASN A 13 -3.69 -15.09 -8.49
N LYS A 14 -3.83 -14.08 -7.63
CA LYS A 14 -5.12 -13.43 -7.31
C LYS A 14 -5.30 -12.10 -8.07
N ASN A 15 -4.76 -12.01 -9.26
CA ASN A 15 -4.97 -10.85 -10.10
C ASN A 15 -6.46 -10.73 -10.44
N VAL A 16 -6.99 -9.54 -10.25
CA VAL A 16 -8.40 -9.21 -10.53
C VAL A 16 -8.42 -8.08 -11.54
N ILE A 17 -9.19 -8.24 -12.61
CA ILE A 17 -9.52 -7.18 -13.53
C ILE A 17 -10.96 -6.72 -13.26
N VAL A 18 -11.17 -5.40 -13.15
CA VAL A 18 -12.48 -4.80 -12.95
C VAL A 18 -12.81 -3.94 -14.17
N ILE A 19 -13.79 -4.39 -14.96
CA ILE A 19 -14.20 -3.72 -16.19
C ILE A 19 -15.45 -2.89 -15.93
N GLY A 20 -15.47 -1.67 -16.47
CA GLY A 20 -16.64 -0.78 -16.38
C GLY A 20 -16.32 0.59 -17.00
N GLY A 21 -17.31 1.25 -17.54
CA GLY A 21 -17.20 2.58 -18.12
C GLY A 21 -16.87 3.68 -17.11
N SER A 22 -16.72 4.91 -17.58
CA SER A 22 -16.59 6.07 -16.70
C SER A 22 -17.84 6.21 -15.83
N GLY A 23 -17.67 6.55 -14.55
CA GLY A 23 -18.80 6.70 -13.64
C GLY A 23 -19.40 5.38 -13.10
N SER A 24 -18.96 4.19 -13.56
CA SER A 24 -19.50 2.89 -13.11
C SER A 24 -19.20 2.55 -11.65
N GLY A 25 -18.53 3.42 -10.92
CA GLY A 25 -18.27 3.23 -9.48
C GLY A 25 -17.11 2.29 -9.14
N LYS A 26 -16.24 1.93 -10.09
CA LYS A 26 -15.07 1.05 -9.85
C LYS A 26 -14.27 1.43 -8.61
N THR A 27 -13.95 2.72 -8.49
CA THR A 27 -13.21 3.23 -7.33
C THR A 27 -14.02 3.10 -6.04
N ARG A 28 -15.31 3.45 -6.08
CA ARG A 28 -16.19 3.46 -4.90
C ARG A 28 -16.50 2.06 -4.41
N PHE A 29 -16.85 1.15 -5.31
CA PHE A 29 -17.38 -0.17 -4.94
C PHE A 29 -16.32 -1.27 -4.91
N TYR A 30 -15.15 -1.04 -5.52
CA TYR A 30 -14.07 -2.02 -5.52
C TYR A 30 -12.81 -1.51 -4.83
N VAL A 31 -12.19 -0.43 -5.32
CA VAL A 31 -10.87 0.00 -4.82
C VAL A 31 -10.92 0.43 -3.35
N LYS A 32 -11.85 1.32 -2.99
CA LYS A 32 -11.96 1.80 -1.60
C LYS A 32 -12.29 0.69 -0.60
N PRO A 33 -13.26 -0.21 -0.84
CA PRO A 33 -13.50 -1.34 0.05
C PRO A 33 -12.30 -2.28 0.19
N GLN A 34 -11.50 -2.49 -0.87
CA GLN A 34 -10.27 -3.26 -0.77
C GLN A 34 -9.25 -2.59 0.15
N LEU A 35 -9.06 -1.26 0.01
CA LEU A 35 -8.16 -0.51 0.89
C LEU A 35 -8.62 -0.53 2.35
N MET A 36 -9.93 -0.44 2.60
CA MET A 36 -10.50 -0.51 3.95
C MET A 36 -10.32 -1.87 4.63
N GLN A 37 -10.22 -2.94 3.84
CA GLN A 37 -10.09 -4.31 4.33
C GLN A 37 -8.63 -4.83 4.26
N MET A 38 -7.68 -3.97 3.91
CA MET A 38 -6.28 -4.38 3.77
C MET A 38 -5.72 -4.80 5.12
N PRO A 39 -5.11 -6.00 5.22
CA PRO A 39 -4.49 -6.47 6.46
C PRO A 39 -3.25 -5.64 6.79
N ASP A 40 -3.00 -5.44 8.09
CA ASP A 40 -1.89 -4.65 8.64
C ASP A 40 -0.48 -5.16 8.28
N ASN A 41 -0.36 -6.42 7.85
CA ASN A 41 0.90 -7.06 7.46
C ASN A 41 1.18 -7.05 5.96
N VAL A 42 0.43 -6.28 5.17
CA VAL A 42 0.57 -6.20 3.71
C VAL A 42 0.94 -4.78 3.30
N SER A 43 2.02 -4.65 2.52
CA SER A 43 2.35 -3.41 1.81
C SER A 43 1.71 -3.44 0.42
N PHE A 44 1.29 -2.29 -0.07
CA PHE A 44 0.65 -2.16 -1.38
C PHE A 44 1.01 -0.85 -2.07
N VAL A 45 0.87 -0.83 -3.37
CA VAL A 45 1.03 0.36 -4.21
C VAL A 45 -0.30 0.66 -4.88
N VAL A 46 -0.66 1.93 -4.93
CA VAL A 46 -1.89 2.40 -5.58
C VAL A 46 -1.53 3.50 -6.57
N THR A 47 -2.00 3.37 -7.80
CA THR A 47 -1.97 4.48 -8.76
C THR A 47 -3.26 5.29 -8.64
N ASP A 48 -3.14 6.60 -8.41
CA ASP A 48 -4.26 7.51 -8.20
C ASP A 48 -4.15 8.74 -9.11
N PRO A 49 -4.48 8.61 -10.40
CA PRO A 49 -4.32 9.68 -11.38
C PRO A 49 -5.09 10.96 -11.04
N LYS A 50 -6.17 10.84 -10.27
CA LYS A 50 -7.03 11.96 -9.88
C LYS A 50 -6.72 12.50 -8.47
N GLY A 51 -5.89 11.80 -7.69
CA GLY A 51 -5.59 12.16 -6.30
C GLY A 51 -6.76 11.96 -5.33
N THR A 52 -7.86 11.35 -5.76
CA THR A 52 -9.07 11.20 -4.94
C THR A 52 -8.93 10.11 -3.87
N ILE A 53 -8.16 9.05 -4.15
CA ILE A 53 -7.98 7.94 -3.21
C ILE A 53 -7.18 8.40 -2.00
N ILE A 54 -6.08 9.13 -2.21
CA ILE A 54 -5.27 9.64 -1.10
C ILE A 54 -6.03 10.63 -0.23
N VAL A 55 -6.84 11.50 -0.83
CA VAL A 55 -7.66 12.48 -0.09
C VAL A 55 -8.71 11.79 0.76
N GLU A 56 -9.42 10.81 0.20
CA GLU A 56 -10.55 10.17 0.88
C GLU A 56 -10.12 9.04 1.84
N CYS A 57 -9.12 8.25 1.48
CA CYS A 57 -8.69 7.08 2.24
C CYS A 57 -7.41 7.31 3.07
N GLY A 58 -6.63 8.34 2.78
CA GLY A 58 -5.32 8.56 3.39
C GLY A 58 -5.38 8.70 4.91
N LYS A 59 -6.31 9.48 5.44
CA LYS A 59 -6.48 9.62 6.91
C LYS A 59 -6.85 8.30 7.58
N MET A 60 -7.70 7.51 6.94
CA MET A 60 -8.11 6.19 7.45
C MET A 60 -6.90 5.23 7.47
N LEU A 61 -6.13 5.19 6.40
CA LEU A 61 -4.93 4.34 6.30
C LEU A 61 -3.84 4.79 7.29
N ALA A 62 -3.64 6.10 7.46
CA ALA A 62 -2.70 6.64 8.44
C ALA A 62 -3.12 6.34 9.89
N ARG A 63 -4.43 6.30 10.19
CA ARG A 63 -4.95 5.86 11.47
C ARG A 63 -4.77 4.35 11.65
N GLY A 64 -4.86 3.59 10.57
CA GLY A 64 -4.72 2.13 10.54
C GLY A 64 -5.94 1.37 10.99
N THR A 65 -5.77 0.06 11.06
CA THR A 65 -6.79 -0.89 11.52
C THR A 65 -6.46 -1.40 12.92
N PRO A 66 -7.44 -1.90 13.69
CA PRO A 66 -7.18 -2.55 14.97
C PRO A 66 -6.22 -3.73 14.79
N LYS A 67 -5.11 -3.72 15.51
CA LYS A 67 -4.15 -4.81 15.51
C LYS A 67 -4.75 -6.06 16.14
N LYS A 68 -4.55 -7.21 15.51
CA LYS A 68 -5.06 -8.50 15.97
C LYS A 68 -3.92 -9.43 16.38
N ASP A 69 -4.17 -10.26 17.36
CA ASP A 69 -3.26 -11.35 17.73
C ASP A 69 -3.33 -12.52 16.72
N LYS A 70 -2.57 -13.58 16.99
CA LYS A 70 -2.54 -14.80 16.16
C LYS A 70 -3.90 -15.50 16.08
N ASN A 71 -4.78 -15.25 17.06
CA ASN A 71 -6.12 -15.84 17.18
C ASN A 71 -7.21 -14.92 16.60
N GLY A 72 -6.83 -13.75 16.02
CA GLY A 72 -7.76 -12.79 15.45
C GLY A 72 -8.43 -11.85 16.46
N LYS A 73 -8.06 -11.92 17.76
CA LYS A 73 -8.59 -11.06 18.83
C LYS A 73 -7.91 -9.68 18.77
N ILE A 74 -8.69 -8.62 18.96
CA ILE A 74 -8.19 -7.25 18.94
C ILE A 74 -7.27 -7.02 20.16
N LEU A 75 -6.05 -6.56 19.90
CA LEU A 75 -5.08 -6.19 20.92
C LEU A 75 -5.49 -4.88 21.60
N ARG A 76 -5.36 -4.85 22.93
CA ARG A 76 -5.56 -3.66 23.75
C ARG A 76 -4.29 -3.37 24.54
N ASP A 77 -4.02 -2.08 24.78
CA ASP A 77 -2.91 -1.65 25.63
C ASP A 77 -3.24 -1.85 27.13
N LYS A 78 -2.29 -1.49 28.00
CA LYS A 78 -2.44 -1.58 29.47
C LYS A 78 -3.60 -0.74 30.01
N ASN A 79 -4.06 0.26 29.22
CA ASN A 79 -5.16 1.16 29.57
C ASN A 79 -6.50 0.73 28.93
N GLY A 80 -6.55 -0.47 28.33
CA GLY A 80 -7.73 -1.02 27.65
C GLY A 80 -8.02 -0.41 26.27
N ARG A 81 -7.17 0.50 25.75
CA ARG A 81 -7.35 1.13 24.43
C ARG A 81 -6.95 0.17 23.33
N VAL A 82 -7.66 0.23 22.21
CA VAL A 82 -7.36 -0.59 21.03
C VAL A 82 -6.01 -0.16 20.42
N VAL A 83 -5.09 -1.11 20.28
CA VAL A 83 -3.82 -0.89 19.58
C VAL A 83 -4.09 -0.83 18.07
N MET A 84 -3.73 0.30 17.44
CA MET A 84 -3.89 0.50 16.00
C MET A 84 -2.61 0.12 15.26
N ALA A 85 -2.74 -0.35 14.03
CA ALA A 85 -1.63 -0.64 13.09
C ALA A 85 -1.69 0.35 11.92
N PRO A 86 -1.06 1.53 12.04
CA PRO A 86 -1.07 2.55 11.00
C PRO A 86 -0.22 2.17 9.80
N TYR A 87 -0.66 2.53 8.61
CA TYR A 87 0.18 2.47 7.41
C TYR A 87 1.10 3.67 7.32
N LYS A 88 2.36 3.42 6.95
CA LYS A 88 3.29 4.48 6.56
C LYS A 88 3.04 4.83 5.10
N ILE A 89 2.33 5.91 4.84
CA ILE A 89 1.98 6.33 3.50
C ILE A 89 3.17 7.06 2.86
N LYS A 90 3.51 6.67 1.64
CA LYS A 90 4.46 7.35 0.77
C LYS A 90 3.74 7.84 -0.47
N VAL A 91 3.93 9.10 -0.84
CA VAL A 91 3.28 9.70 -2.01
C VAL A 91 4.35 10.14 -3.00
N LEU A 92 4.28 9.62 -4.22
CA LEU A 92 5.03 10.13 -5.36
C LEU A 92 4.07 10.90 -6.26
N ASN A 93 4.20 12.22 -6.30
CA ASN A 93 3.37 13.09 -7.12
C ASN A 93 4.18 13.57 -8.33
N THR A 94 3.87 13.01 -9.51
CA THR A 94 4.55 13.35 -10.76
C THR A 94 3.96 14.56 -11.47
N ILE A 95 2.79 15.05 -11.04
CA ILE A 95 2.14 16.25 -11.60
C ILE A 95 2.63 17.49 -10.86
N ASN A 96 2.74 17.42 -9.54
CA ASN A 96 3.24 18.51 -8.70
C ASN A 96 4.31 17.98 -7.74
N PHE A 97 5.57 18.11 -8.14
CA PHE A 97 6.69 17.60 -7.37
C PHE A 97 6.84 18.27 -5.99
N ALA A 98 6.38 19.51 -5.83
CA ALA A 98 6.38 20.17 -4.52
C ALA A 98 5.49 19.46 -3.49
N LYS A 99 4.48 18.70 -3.95
CA LYS A 99 3.61 17.87 -3.11
C LYS A 99 4.05 16.42 -3.04
N SER A 100 5.17 16.06 -3.66
CA SER A 100 5.74 14.72 -3.61
C SER A 100 6.60 14.54 -2.37
N MET A 101 6.63 13.33 -1.83
CA MET A 101 7.61 13.00 -0.80
C MET A 101 9.00 12.86 -1.43
N HIS A 102 10.01 13.32 -0.73
CA HIS A 102 11.40 13.16 -1.17
C HIS A 102 11.80 11.69 -1.13
N TYR A 103 12.42 11.25 -2.21
CA TYR A 103 13.00 9.92 -2.33
C TYR A 103 14.52 10.07 -2.46
N ASN A 104 15.24 9.50 -1.50
CA ASN A 104 16.70 9.43 -1.56
C ASN A 104 17.11 7.99 -1.92
N PRO A 105 17.54 7.72 -3.16
CA PRO A 105 17.93 6.39 -3.59
C PRO A 105 19.18 5.87 -2.84
N PHE A 106 20.06 6.77 -2.40
CA PHE A 106 21.27 6.41 -1.66
C PHE A 106 20.96 5.75 -0.31
N HIS A 107 19.81 6.00 0.28
CA HIS A 107 19.39 5.37 1.54
C HIS A 107 19.19 3.85 1.41
N TYR A 108 19.04 3.34 0.20
CA TYR A 108 18.78 1.93 -0.08
C TYR A 108 20.02 1.17 -0.53
N ILE A 109 21.17 1.82 -0.64
CA ILE A 109 22.44 1.17 -0.98
C ILE A 109 22.91 0.38 0.22
N ARG A 110 23.08 -0.92 0.02
CA ARG A 110 23.57 -1.88 1.03
C ARG A 110 24.83 -2.61 0.58
N SER A 111 25.14 -2.58 -0.71
CA SER A 111 26.27 -3.28 -1.33
C SER A 111 26.82 -2.48 -2.51
N GLU A 112 28.06 -2.77 -2.91
CA GLU A 112 28.68 -2.20 -4.11
C GLU A 112 27.87 -2.48 -5.39
N LYS A 113 27.22 -3.64 -5.46
CA LYS A 113 26.33 -4.01 -6.57
C LYS A 113 25.14 -3.04 -6.69
N ASP A 114 24.66 -2.51 -5.58
CA ASP A 114 23.53 -1.56 -5.59
C ASP A 114 23.98 -0.19 -6.11
N ILE A 115 25.24 0.19 -5.84
CA ILE A 115 25.85 1.41 -6.41
C ILE A 115 25.89 1.31 -7.92
N LEU A 116 26.41 0.20 -8.46
CA LEU A 116 26.48 -0.02 -9.90
C LEU A 116 25.10 0.00 -10.58
N LYS A 117 24.10 -0.62 -9.94
CA LYS A 117 22.71 -0.56 -10.43
C LYS A 117 22.17 0.87 -10.44
N LEU A 118 22.39 1.63 -9.39
CA LEU A 118 21.95 3.02 -9.32
C LEU A 118 22.61 3.88 -10.39
N VAL A 119 23.94 3.77 -10.54
CA VAL A 119 24.71 4.49 -11.57
C VAL A 119 24.18 4.15 -12.96
N ASN A 120 24.04 2.86 -13.28
CA ASN A 120 23.48 2.42 -14.57
C ASN A 120 22.06 2.97 -14.80
N THR A 121 21.21 2.95 -13.78
CA THR A 121 19.85 3.48 -13.90
C THR A 121 19.85 4.99 -14.19
N ILE A 122 20.72 5.74 -13.56
CA ILE A 122 20.87 7.18 -13.82
C ILE A 122 21.39 7.41 -15.23
N MET A 123 22.44 6.70 -15.64
CA MET A 123 23.07 6.89 -16.96
C MET A 123 22.17 6.48 -18.14
N VAL A 124 21.33 5.49 -17.98
CA VAL A 124 20.39 5.03 -19.02
C VAL A 124 19.18 5.95 -19.16
N ASN A 125 18.78 6.66 -18.10
CA ASN A 125 17.59 7.50 -18.09
C ASN A 125 17.90 9.02 -18.18
N THR A 126 19.13 9.41 -18.41
CA THR A 126 19.55 10.77 -18.75
C THR A 126 19.94 10.88 -20.21
#